data_fc3135c4ed465604a9ee276dd2b1abb2
#
_entry.id   fc3135c4ed465604a9ee276dd2b1abb2
#
_cell.length_a   1.000
_cell.length_b   1.000
_cell.length_c   1.000
_cell.angle_alpha   90.00
_cell.angle_beta   90.00
_cell.angle_gamma   90.00
#
_symmetry.space_group_name_H-M   'P 1'
#
loop_
_entity.id
_entity.type
_entity.pdbx_description
1 polymer ?
#
loop_
_entity_poly.entity_id
_entity_poly.type
_entity_poly.pdbx_seq_one_letter_code
_entity_poly.pdbx_strand_id
1 'polypeptide(L)'
;MLLLAVAWLLVHSPEVQAADASDIVDTRILLFTFTAASLVLAVCIIPILMPWIAPGFDPLRGLLPAHDSPPPSLDAHASVTAQKQRLSSEAPHYAGLVNPSVDCYFNSVVQSLASLTHLARYLDDMACMSRRWNVSTPVTDALLALLVALNTPQARCTTLTPRALRTALQSASQSHGIRTLLSAQQQQDAHELCVLLIETLDAELGAVQQGRSHALRTQTTQGLGLLTAPSILVRGRLRTQLGFDGDHVSNPFRGTLAQRTSCAQCGYMEAVRHFSFTDLDLVVPSSTCTLQQCLASWMELEHIEWVCHRCSLQATLMRIESTRHAITEPCSRKQSKQAAFLDAQQTTLKRVLSSGAHDSELEATHELDGIVLERILSTYATKQIMMARCPPILVLHLNRSSFSLGNFGASKNQARVVFPEYLDMLPFMTGATLSAHPLQPISPSEKAGNAKYRLSAMVTHYGTHNYGHYVSYRRRPCPLDEGPDVWTRVSDDHVQLCSWDEVQAQNPYLLMYERINNAAPSPLIPARTVHRWDVYTFRRAISAP
;
A
#
# COMPACT_ATOMS: atom_id res chain seq x y z
N MET A 1 -39.35 -10.82 22.85
CA MET A 1 -40.22 -12.04 22.89
C MET A 1 -41.68 -11.66 22.94
N LEU A 2 -42.17 -10.89 23.94
CA LEU A 2 -43.60 -10.55 24.07
C LEU A 2 -44.15 -9.78 22.85
N LEU A 3 -43.40 -8.81 22.33
CA LEU A 3 -43.77 -8.02 21.12
C LEU A 3 -43.80 -8.87 19.84
N LEU A 4 -42.94 -9.85 19.71
CA LEU A 4 -42.95 -10.80 18.59
C LEU A 4 -44.15 -11.75 18.68
N ALA A 5 -44.50 -12.19 19.89
CA ALA A 5 -45.69 -13.01 20.11
C ALA A 5 -47.00 -12.25 19.85
N VAL A 6 -47.06 -10.96 20.21
CA VAL A 6 -48.21 -10.10 19.93
C VAL A 6 -48.32 -9.79 18.43
N ALA A 7 -47.21 -9.53 17.75
CA ALA A 7 -47.17 -9.33 16.28
C ALA A 7 -47.60 -10.60 15.53
N TRP A 8 -47.19 -11.78 16.00
CA TRP A 8 -47.59 -13.06 15.41
C TRP A 8 -49.09 -13.34 15.60
N LEU A 9 -49.66 -13.04 16.80
CA LEU A 9 -51.06 -13.17 17.10
C LEU A 9 -51.95 -12.22 16.28
N LEU A 10 -51.49 -10.98 16.04
CA LEU A 10 -52.20 -9.99 15.22
C LEU A 10 -52.22 -10.39 13.74
N VAL A 11 -51.15 -10.94 13.22
CA VAL A 11 -51.07 -11.40 11.81
C VAL A 11 -51.94 -12.65 11.56
N HIS A 12 -52.16 -13.48 12.57
CA HIS A 12 -52.92 -14.74 12.46
C HIS A 12 -54.33 -14.67 13.09
N SER A 13 -54.83 -13.45 13.42
CA SER A 13 -56.19 -13.29 13.88
C SER A 13 -57.21 -13.52 12.74
N PRO A 14 -58.34 -14.16 13.01
CA PRO A 14 -59.35 -14.48 12.01
C PRO A 14 -59.96 -13.22 11.31
N GLU A 15 -59.88 -12.05 11.95
CA GLU A 15 -60.36 -10.78 11.41
C GLU A 15 -59.46 -10.24 10.28
N VAL A 16 -58.15 -10.50 10.31
CA VAL A 16 -57.19 -10.10 9.27
C VAL A 16 -57.25 -11.03 8.06
N GLN A 17 -57.75 -12.25 8.23
CA GLN A 17 -57.89 -13.20 7.11
C GLN A 17 -59.15 -13.01 6.28
N ALA A 18 -60.07 -12.16 6.71
CA ALA A 18 -61.37 -11.90 6.05
C ALA A 18 -61.40 -10.57 5.29
N ALA A 19 -60.28 -9.81 5.25
CA ALA A 19 -60.21 -8.50 4.56
C ALA A 19 -59.81 -8.62 3.06
N ASP A 20 -60.32 -7.68 2.24
CA ASP A 20 -60.04 -7.63 0.79
C ASP A 20 -58.55 -7.34 0.50
N ALA A 21 -58.04 -7.78 -0.66
CA ALA A 21 -56.63 -7.81 -0.98
C ALA A 21 -55.92 -6.43 -0.96
N SER A 22 -56.64 -5.32 -1.19
CA SER A 22 -56.13 -3.94 -1.14
C SER A 22 -55.90 -3.47 0.32
N ASP A 23 -56.77 -3.82 1.23
CA ASP A 23 -56.69 -3.40 2.64
C ASP A 23 -55.64 -4.19 3.42
N ILE A 24 -55.31 -5.40 2.94
CA ILE A 24 -54.24 -6.24 3.53
C ILE A 24 -52.85 -5.64 3.27
N VAL A 25 -52.61 -5.03 2.13
CA VAL A 25 -51.31 -4.42 1.78
C VAL A 25 -51.03 -3.20 2.65
N ASP A 26 -52.04 -2.31 2.83
CA ASP A 26 -51.89 -1.10 3.64
C ASP A 26 -51.72 -1.43 5.13
N THR A 27 -52.45 -2.42 5.63
CA THR A 27 -52.33 -2.86 7.03
C THR A 27 -50.96 -3.53 7.30
N ARG A 28 -50.42 -4.29 6.35
CA ARG A 28 -49.09 -4.91 6.46
C ARG A 28 -47.97 -3.88 6.41
N ILE A 29 -48.07 -2.85 5.57
CA ILE A 29 -47.11 -1.76 5.52
C ILE A 29 -47.13 -0.95 6.82
N LEU A 30 -48.30 -0.65 7.36
CA LEU A 30 -48.45 0.03 8.66
C LEU A 30 -47.88 -0.80 9.82
N LEU A 31 -48.11 -2.11 9.85
CA LEU A 31 -47.56 -3.02 10.87
C LEU A 31 -46.04 -3.12 10.76
N PHE A 32 -45.50 -3.17 9.53
CA PHE A 32 -44.04 -3.23 9.27
C PHE A 32 -43.33 -1.93 9.67
N THR A 33 -43.94 -0.79 9.38
CA THR A 33 -43.40 0.52 9.81
C THR A 33 -43.48 0.69 11.33
N PHE A 34 -44.53 0.22 11.97
CA PHE A 34 -44.67 0.30 13.43
C PHE A 34 -43.72 -0.64 14.18
N THR A 35 -43.48 -1.85 13.64
CA THR A 35 -42.52 -2.79 14.22
C THR A 35 -41.09 -2.32 13.99
N ALA A 36 -40.75 -1.75 12.82
CA ALA A 36 -39.44 -1.17 12.54
C ALA A 36 -39.17 0.05 13.44
N ALA A 37 -40.13 0.95 13.63
CA ALA A 37 -40.01 2.10 14.52
C ALA A 37 -39.86 1.66 16.00
N SER A 38 -40.59 0.64 16.44
CA SER A 38 -40.46 0.09 17.79
C SER A 38 -39.13 -0.59 18.02
N LEU A 39 -38.57 -1.26 17.03
CA LEU A 39 -37.25 -1.89 17.09
C LEU A 39 -36.13 -0.83 17.18
N VAL A 40 -36.24 0.24 16.41
CA VAL A 40 -35.29 1.38 16.46
C VAL A 40 -35.37 2.06 17.83
N LEU A 41 -36.56 2.25 18.38
CA LEU A 41 -36.76 2.80 19.73
C LEU A 41 -36.12 1.93 20.79
N ALA A 42 -36.37 0.61 20.75
CA ALA A 42 -35.88 -0.34 21.74
C ALA A 42 -34.36 -0.59 21.66
N VAL A 43 -33.78 -0.62 20.46
CA VAL A 43 -32.37 -0.98 20.26
C VAL A 43 -31.46 0.24 20.23
N CYS A 44 -31.94 1.35 19.70
CA CYS A 44 -31.06 2.55 19.47
C CYS A 44 -31.33 3.67 20.48
N ILE A 45 -32.60 3.95 20.83
CA ILE A 45 -32.96 5.14 21.60
C ILE A 45 -33.04 4.86 23.10
N ILE A 46 -33.65 3.75 23.52
CA ILE A 46 -33.74 3.41 24.93
C ILE A 46 -32.37 3.22 25.61
N PRO A 47 -31.39 2.53 25.02
CA PRO A 47 -30.05 2.42 25.60
C PRO A 47 -29.30 3.77 25.73
N ILE A 48 -29.60 4.74 24.85
CA ILE A 48 -29.00 6.07 24.89
C ILE A 48 -29.62 6.94 26.00
N LEU A 49 -30.90 6.81 26.24
CA LEU A 49 -31.64 7.61 27.25
C LEU A 49 -31.62 7.01 28.66
N MET A 50 -31.42 5.71 28.78
CA MET A 50 -31.41 5.02 30.09
C MET A 50 -30.36 5.55 31.08
N PRO A 51 -29.13 5.90 30.70
CA PRO A 51 -28.15 6.48 31.61
C PRO A 51 -28.58 7.85 32.20
N TRP A 52 -29.47 8.56 31.50
CA TRP A 52 -29.99 9.86 31.93
C TRP A 52 -31.20 9.76 32.84
N ILE A 53 -31.95 8.64 32.73
CA ILE A 53 -33.20 8.44 33.47
C ILE A 53 -32.97 7.61 34.75
N ALA A 54 -31.97 6.73 34.75
CA ALA A 54 -31.61 5.89 35.88
C ALA A 54 -30.08 5.80 36.02
N PRO A 55 -29.44 6.74 36.70
CA PRO A 55 -28.00 6.71 36.91
C PRO A 55 -27.60 5.47 37.71
N GLY A 56 -26.85 4.54 37.08
CA GLY A 56 -26.40 3.27 37.64
C GLY A 56 -26.91 2.03 36.91
N PHE A 57 -27.75 2.17 35.89
CA PHE A 57 -28.22 1.05 35.07
C PHE A 57 -27.34 0.91 33.79
N ASP A 58 -26.55 -0.16 33.73
CA ASP A 58 -25.77 -0.54 32.56
C ASP A 58 -26.36 -1.77 31.89
N PRO A 59 -27.07 -1.60 30.75
CA PRO A 59 -27.77 -2.72 30.09
C PRO A 59 -26.83 -3.75 29.45
N LEU A 60 -25.52 -3.48 29.35
CA LEU A 60 -24.54 -4.37 28.71
C LEU A 60 -23.71 -5.18 29.73
N ARG A 61 -23.89 -4.98 31.03
CA ARG A 61 -23.09 -5.60 32.08
C ARG A 61 -23.23 -7.13 32.19
N GLY A 62 -24.16 -7.73 31.47
CA GLY A 62 -24.36 -9.20 31.45
C GLY A 62 -23.92 -9.92 30.18
N LEU A 63 -23.36 -9.22 29.17
CA LEU A 63 -23.03 -9.78 27.86
C LEU A 63 -21.55 -9.96 27.59
N LEU A 64 -20.69 -9.47 28.48
CA LEU A 64 -19.23 -9.67 28.35
C LEU A 64 -18.74 -10.59 29.47
N PRO A 65 -17.84 -11.54 29.20
CA PRO A 65 -17.21 -12.33 30.26
C PRO A 65 -16.44 -11.38 31.17
N ALA A 66 -16.67 -11.51 32.48
CA ALA A 66 -16.00 -10.74 33.52
C ALA A 66 -14.49 -11.00 33.43
N HIS A 67 -13.73 -10.03 32.91
CA HIS A 67 -12.31 -9.95 33.14
C HIS A 67 -12.14 -9.24 34.49
N ASP A 68 -11.95 -10.03 35.53
CA ASP A 68 -11.55 -9.55 36.87
C ASP A 68 -10.09 -9.03 36.78
N SER A 69 -9.95 -7.81 36.26
CA SER A 69 -8.73 -7.02 36.48
C SER A 69 -9.12 -5.88 37.43
N PRO A 70 -8.48 -5.75 38.57
CA PRO A 70 -8.72 -4.63 39.48
C PRO A 70 -8.37 -3.31 38.73
N PRO A 71 -9.08 -2.20 39.03
CA PRO A 71 -8.76 -0.90 38.45
C PRO A 71 -7.30 -0.57 38.79
N PRO A 72 -6.51 -0.01 37.85
CA PRO A 72 -5.13 0.38 38.11
C PRO A 72 -5.11 1.34 39.31
N SER A 73 -4.37 0.98 40.34
CA SER A 73 -4.20 1.78 41.55
C SER A 73 -3.61 3.16 41.16
N LEU A 74 -3.99 4.21 41.87
CA LEU A 74 -3.43 5.56 41.71
C LEU A 74 -1.89 5.57 41.74
N ASP A 75 -1.29 4.57 42.38
CA ASP A 75 0.16 4.34 42.41
C ASP A 75 0.76 3.91 41.06
N ALA A 76 -0.02 3.26 40.17
CA ALA A 76 0.45 2.88 38.83
C ALA A 76 0.63 4.11 37.92
N HIS A 77 -0.27 5.09 38.02
CA HIS A 77 -0.13 6.36 37.28
C HIS A 77 1.04 7.20 37.80
N ALA A 78 1.27 7.20 39.11
CA ALA A 78 2.41 7.89 39.72
C ALA A 78 3.75 7.22 39.33
N SER A 79 3.79 5.88 39.27
CA SER A 79 4.99 5.14 38.86
C SER A 79 5.33 5.33 37.39
N VAL A 80 4.33 5.32 36.48
CA VAL A 80 4.51 5.59 35.04
C VAL A 80 4.98 7.02 34.81
N THR A 81 4.44 7.99 35.52
CA THR A 81 4.84 9.41 35.43
C THR A 81 6.27 9.61 35.96
N ALA A 82 6.62 8.98 37.09
CA ALA A 82 7.96 9.02 37.65
C ALA A 82 9.00 8.30 36.76
N GLN A 83 8.62 7.19 36.14
CA GLN A 83 9.45 6.47 35.17
C GLN A 83 9.64 7.29 33.89
N LYS A 84 8.60 7.95 33.39
CA LYS A 84 8.67 8.88 32.26
C LYS A 84 9.58 10.08 32.56
N GLN A 85 9.53 10.62 33.80
CA GLN A 85 10.42 11.70 34.24
C GLN A 85 11.88 11.25 34.41
N ARG A 86 12.15 10.06 34.93
CA ARG A 86 13.52 9.50 35.01
C ARG A 86 14.10 9.21 33.64
N LEU A 87 13.33 8.60 32.73
CA LEU A 87 13.74 8.36 31.34
C LEU A 87 13.99 9.69 30.58
N SER A 88 13.26 10.77 30.89
CA SER A 88 13.44 12.06 30.24
C SER A 88 14.68 12.82 30.71
N SER A 89 15.19 12.58 31.94
CA SER A 89 16.37 13.27 32.48
C SER A 89 17.70 12.64 32.04
N GLU A 90 17.71 11.35 31.69
CA GLU A 90 18.90 10.61 31.27
C GLU A 90 18.86 10.19 29.79
N ALA A 91 17.72 10.31 29.12
CA ALA A 91 17.59 9.93 27.71
C ALA A 91 18.36 10.90 26.80
N PRO A 92 19.11 10.38 25.84
CA PRO A 92 19.83 11.23 24.89
C PRO A 92 18.83 12.03 24.05
N HIS A 93 19.18 13.31 23.81
CA HIS A 93 18.43 14.16 22.91
C HIS A 93 18.72 13.80 21.46
N TYR A 94 17.72 13.98 20.59
CA TYR A 94 17.85 13.79 19.16
C TYR A 94 17.45 15.05 18.42
N ALA A 95 18.01 15.25 17.24
CA ALA A 95 17.77 16.47 16.48
C ALA A 95 16.38 16.50 15.86
N GLY A 96 15.74 17.68 15.96
CA GLY A 96 14.58 18.07 15.14
C GLY A 96 15.00 18.66 13.80
N LEU A 97 14.03 19.09 13.00
CA LEU A 97 14.24 19.77 11.74
C LEU A 97 13.60 21.16 11.77
N VAL A 98 14.32 22.14 11.26
CA VAL A 98 13.81 23.52 11.16
C VAL A 98 12.63 23.54 10.18
N ASN A 99 11.54 24.24 10.57
CA ASN A 99 10.41 24.53 9.70
C ASN A 99 10.31 26.03 9.49
N PRO A 100 10.80 26.58 8.37
CA PRO A 100 10.72 28.02 8.13
C PRO A 100 9.32 28.52 7.76
N SER A 101 8.43 27.62 7.26
CA SER A 101 7.07 28.01 6.86
C SER A 101 6.08 26.85 6.87
N VAL A 102 6.12 25.99 5.86
CA VAL A 102 5.12 24.92 5.61
C VAL A 102 5.78 23.55 5.40
N ASP A 103 7.01 23.36 5.84
CA ASP A 103 7.83 22.18 5.60
C ASP A 103 7.50 20.99 6.52
N CYS A 104 6.44 21.03 7.31
CA CYS A 104 6.07 19.94 8.22
C CYS A 104 5.86 18.60 7.48
N TYR A 105 5.34 18.64 6.23
CA TYR A 105 5.20 17.46 5.39
C TYR A 105 6.56 16.84 5.06
N PHE A 106 7.55 17.67 4.71
CA PHE A 106 8.91 17.25 4.42
C PHE A 106 9.60 16.69 5.67
N ASN A 107 9.53 17.44 6.77
CA ASN A 107 10.16 17.08 8.03
C ASN A 107 9.63 15.77 8.59
N SER A 108 8.30 15.56 8.56
CA SER A 108 7.68 14.34 9.07
C SER A 108 8.07 13.09 8.25
N VAL A 109 8.16 13.20 6.93
CA VAL A 109 8.62 12.09 6.06
C VAL A 109 10.08 11.77 6.35
N VAL A 110 10.98 12.75 6.34
CA VAL A 110 12.41 12.51 6.56
C VAL A 110 12.68 11.95 7.96
N GLN A 111 11.97 12.46 8.98
CA GLN A 111 12.05 11.92 10.34
C GLN A 111 11.56 10.46 10.40
N SER A 112 10.50 10.12 9.69
CA SER A 112 9.99 8.74 9.63
C SER A 112 10.98 7.80 8.94
N LEU A 113 11.57 8.23 7.82
CA LEU A 113 12.58 7.46 7.08
C LEU A 113 13.83 7.17 7.91
N ALA A 114 14.17 8.06 8.86
CA ALA A 114 15.32 7.85 9.74
C ALA A 114 15.14 6.70 10.76
N SER A 115 13.93 6.13 10.89
CA SER A 115 13.68 4.94 11.71
C SER A 115 13.87 3.62 10.95
N LEU A 116 14.05 3.68 9.63
CA LEU A 116 14.06 2.51 8.78
C LEU A 116 15.47 1.93 8.65
N THR A 117 15.70 0.79 9.29
CA THR A 117 17.01 0.10 9.29
C THR A 117 17.38 -0.45 7.91
N HIS A 118 16.38 -0.98 7.17
CA HIS A 118 16.59 -1.47 5.81
C HIS A 118 16.94 -0.34 4.83
N LEU A 119 16.37 0.87 5.03
CA LEU A 119 16.72 2.04 4.23
C LEU A 119 18.15 2.50 4.52
N ALA A 120 18.53 2.61 5.78
CA ALA A 120 19.90 3.02 6.16
C ALA A 120 20.95 2.11 5.53
N ARG A 121 20.72 0.79 5.56
CA ARG A 121 21.60 -0.20 4.93
C ARG A 121 21.64 -0.03 3.42
N TYR A 122 20.48 0.12 2.78
CA TYR A 122 20.38 0.35 1.34
C TYR A 122 21.16 1.59 0.89
N LEU A 123 21.03 2.71 1.61
CA LEU A 123 21.74 3.95 1.29
C LEU A 123 23.26 3.81 1.47
N ASP A 124 23.73 3.07 2.48
CA ASP A 124 25.16 2.80 2.67
C ASP A 124 25.72 1.91 1.55
N ASP A 125 24.99 0.85 1.17
CA ASP A 125 25.35 -0.02 0.04
C ASP A 125 25.38 0.77 -1.26
N MET A 126 24.40 1.64 -1.50
CA MET A 126 24.34 2.53 -2.67
C MET A 126 25.52 3.49 -2.70
N ALA A 127 25.85 4.15 -1.58
CA ALA A 127 27.00 5.04 -1.52
C ALA A 127 28.33 4.30 -1.73
N CYS A 128 28.43 3.03 -1.31
CA CYS A 128 29.58 2.18 -1.61
C CYS A 128 29.69 1.84 -3.11
N MET A 129 28.57 1.47 -3.73
CA MET A 129 28.52 1.15 -5.15
C MET A 129 28.77 2.37 -6.04
N SER A 130 28.19 3.52 -5.70
CA SER A 130 28.37 4.80 -6.38
C SER A 130 29.86 5.15 -6.48
N ARG A 131 30.59 5.07 -5.37
CA ARG A 131 32.06 5.27 -5.32
C ARG A 131 32.82 4.23 -6.14
N ARG A 132 32.43 2.96 -6.05
CA ARG A 132 33.08 1.86 -6.79
C ARG A 132 32.98 2.03 -8.30
N TRP A 133 31.82 2.48 -8.79
CA TRP A 133 31.55 2.61 -10.21
C TRP A 133 31.67 4.05 -10.72
N ASN A 134 32.11 4.99 -9.88
CA ASN A 134 32.28 6.41 -10.16
C ASN A 134 31.01 7.04 -10.77
N VAL A 135 29.86 6.77 -10.13
CA VAL A 135 28.55 7.33 -10.51
C VAL A 135 28.08 8.24 -9.38
N SER A 136 27.64 9.45 -9.70
CA SER A 136 27.16 10.41 -8.69
C SER A 136 25.74 10.04 -8.21
N THR A 137 25.54 10.03 -6.89
CA THR A 137 24.26 9.76 -6.22
C THR A 137 23.97 10.82 -5.16
N PRO A 138 23.76 12.09 -5.57
CA PRO A 138 23.68 13.21 -4.64
C PRO A 138 22.51 13.13 -3.65
N VAL A 139 21.37 12.55 -4.04
CA VAL A 139 20.23 12.38 -3.15
C VAL A 139 20.49 11.28 -2.12
N THR A 140 21.05 10.14 -2.55
CA THR A 140 21.46 9.05 -1.66
C THR A 140 22.45 9.55 -0.60
N ASP A 141 23.50 10.28 -1.02
CA ASP A 141 24.54 10.78 -0.11
C ASP A 141 24.00 11.81 0.88
N ALA A 142 23.18 12.76 0.40
CA ALA A 142 22.58 13.79 1.25
C ALA A 142 21.55 13.21 2.23
N LEU A 143 20.73 12.25 1.79
CA LEU A 143 19.77 11.56 2.65
C LEU A 143 20.49 10.74 3.70
N LEU A 144 21.47 9.91 3.33
CA LEU A 144 22.26 9.11 4.27
C LEU A 144 22.89 9.98 5.35
N ALA A 145 23.55 11.08 4.95
CA ALA A 145 24.16 12.01 5.89
C ALA A 145 23.14 12.61 6.88
N LEU A 146 21.97 13.00 6.39
CA LEU A 146 20.91 13.54 7.23
C LEU A 146 20.33 12.49 8.18
N LEU A 147 20.05 11.25 7.72
CA LEU A 147 19.54 10.16 8.57
C LEU A 147 20.54 9.79 9.67
N VAL A 148 21.83 9.77 9.36
CA VAL A 148 22.90 9.58 10.36
C VAL A 148 22.86 10.69 11.41
N ALA A 149 22.77 11.94 11.00
CA ALA A 149 22.72 13.09 11.92
C ALA A 149 21.47 13.04 12.82
N LEU A 150 20.29 12.70 12.26
CA LEU A 150 19.02 12.56 13.00
C LEU A 150 19.03 11.39 14.01
N ASN A 151 19.86 10.38 13.78
CA ASN A 151 19.99 9.21 14.66
C ASN A 151 21.17 9.31 15.62
N THR A 152 22.01 10.34 15.49
CA THR A 152 23.14 10.56 16.41
C THR A 152 22.64 11.20 17.71
N PRO A 153 22.87 10.57 18.86
CA PRO A 153 22.52 11.14 20.15
C PRO A 153 23.25 12.46 20.40
N GLN A 154 22.55 13.42 20.97
CA GLN A 154 23.05 14.77 21.26
C GLN A 154 23.00 15.02 22.76
N ALA A 155 23.96 15.80 23.28
CA ALA A 155 23.95 16.23 24.68
C ALA A 155 22.88 17.29 24.99
N ARG A 156 22.34 17.97 23.98
CA ARG A 156 21.30 19.00 24.08
C ARG A 156 20.34 18.89 22.92
N CYS A 157 19.13 19.44 23.09
CA CYS A 157 18.20 19.62 21.98
C CYS A 157 18.86 20.45 20.86
N THR A 158 18.88 19.91 19.67
CA THR A 158 19.45 20.54 18.47
C THR A 158 18.46 20.47 17.32
N THR A 159 18.53 21.43 16.43
CA THR A 159 17.74 21.44 15.19
C THR A 159 18.67 21.45 13.99
N LEU A 160 18.34 20.66 12.97
CA LEU A 160 19.10 20.57 11.73
C LEU A 160 18.30 21.22 10.60
N THR A 161 19.01 21.79 9.64
CA THR A 161 18.42 22.30 8.40
C THR A 161 18.69 21.30 7.29
N PRO A 162 17.68 20.72 6.62
CA PRO A 162 17.84 19.69 5.59
C PRO A 162 18.25 20.27 4.22
N ARG A 163 19.12 21.32 4.22
CA ARG A 163 19.48 22.10 3.01
C ARG A 163 20.13 21.21 1.94
N ALA A 164 21.10 20.37 2.33
CA ALA A 164 21.81 19.53 1.38
C ALA A 164 20.88 18.58 0.63
N LEU A 165 19.95 17.92 1.36
CA LEU A 165 18.96 17.04 0.77
C LEU A 165 17.99 17.80 -0.16
N ARG A 166 17.49 18.97 0.27
CA ARG A 166 16.61 19.80 -0.56
C ARG A 166 17.31 20.23 -1.87
N THR A 167 18.56 20.67 -1.78
CA THR A 167 19.35 21.06 -2.97
C THR A 167 19.57 19.86 -3.90
N ALA A 168 19.92 18.69 -3.37
CA ALA A 168 20.09 17.49 -4.15
C ALA A 168 18.81 17.08 -4.89
N LEU A 169 17.65 17.10 -4.19
CA LEU A 169 16.34 16.81 -4.77
C LEU A 169 15.94 17.81 -5.85
N GLN A 170 16.19 19.11 -5.63
CA GLN A 170 15.92 20.16 -6.62
C GLN A 170 16.81 20.04 -7.87
N SER A 171 18.03 19.52 -7.70
CA SER A 171 19.00 19.32 -8.78
C SER A 171 18.80 18.00 -9.53
N ALA A 172 18.02 17.06 -8.99
CA ALA A 172 17.77 15.76 -9.60
C ALA A 172 17.08 15.95 -10.97
N SER A 173 17.77 15.59 -12.05
CA SER A 173 17.37 15.92 -13.43
C SER A 173 16.07 15.22 -13.88
N GLN A 174 15.76 14.08 -13.31
CA GLN A 174 14.65 13.22 -13.74
C GLN A 174 13.33 13.45 -12.97
N SER A 175 13.34 14.24 -11.88
CA SER A 175 12.16 14.42 -11.02
C SER A 175 11.56 15.81 -11.14
N HIS A 176 10.85 16.07 -12.23
CA HIS A 176 10.12 17.35 -12.39
C HIS A 176 9.09 17.52 -11.26
N GLY A 177 8.37 16.47 -10.86
CA GLY A 177 7.39 16.48 -9.78
C GLY A 177 7.97 16.94 -8.45
N ILE A 178 9.10 16.38 -8.02
CA ILE A 178 9.72 16.77 -6.73
C ILE A 178 10.21 18.22 -6.71
N ARG A 179 10.69 18.74 -7.85
CA ARG A 179 11.06 20.17 -7.95
C ARG A 179 9.85 21.07 -7.82
N THR A 180 8.75 20.75 -8.47
CA THR A 180 7.49 21.49 -8.36
C THR A 180 6.97 21.46 -6.94
N LEU A 181 6.95 20.29 -6.30
CA LEU A 181 6.50 20.11 -4.92
C LEU A 181 7.35 20.92 -3.92
N LEU A 182 8.68 20.88 -4.05
CA LEU A 182 9.59 21.61 -3.15
C LEU A 182 9.63 23.14 -3.39
N SER A 183 9.21 23.62 -4.57
CA SER A 183 9.13 25.05 -4.88
C SER A 183 7.79 25.70 -4.50
N ALA A 184 6.80 24.90 -4.18
CA ALA A 184 5.48 25.39 -3.79
C ALA A 184 5.54 26.13 -2.44
N GLN A 185 4.83 27.26 -2.37
CA GLN A 185 4.73 28.06 -1.14
C GLN A 185 3.56 27.62 -0.23
N GLN A 186 2.86 26.56 -0.61
CA GLN A 186 1.74 26.00 0.13
C GLN A 186 2.13 24.64 0.72
N GLN A 187 1.40 24.23 1.75
CA GLN A 187 1.56 22.89 2.32
C GLN A 187 1.32 21.83 1.26
N GLN A 188 2.25 20.89 1.13
CA GLN A 188 2.21 19.79 0.18
C GLN A 188 1.86 18.48 0.87
N ASP A 189 1.61 17.44 0.08
CA ASP A 189 1.28 16.13 0.57
C ASP A 189 2.53 15.34 0.98
N ALA A 190 2.50 14.78 2.19
CA ALA A 190 3.60 13.97 2.72
C ALA A 190 3.72 12.62 1.99
N HIS A 191 2.62 12.03 1.52
CA HIS A 191 2.65 10.80 0.74
C HIS A 191 3.29 11.04 -0.63
N GLU A 192 2.87 12.11 -1.33
CA GLU A 192 3.46 12.49 -2.61
C GLU A 192 4.98 12.69 -2.50
N LEU A 193 5.44 13.40 -1.47
CA LEU A 193 6.87 13.56 -1.21
C LEU A 193 7.56 12.20 -0.99
N CYS A 194 6.96 11.30 -0.22
CA CYS A 194 7.52 9.98 0.07
C CYS A 194 7.71 9.18 -1.22
N VAL A 195 6.69 9.13 -2.08
CA VAL A 195 6.72 8.42 -3.37
C VAL A 195 7.79 9.01 -4.28
N LEU A 196 7.79 10.33 -4.49
CA LEU A 196 8.77 11.01 -5.36
C LEU A 196 10.21 10.85 -4.87
N LEU A 197 10.43 10.78 -3.55
CA LEU A 197 11.75 10.53 -2.98
C LEU A 197 12.20 9.09 -3.26
N ILE A 198 11.31 8.10 -3.10
CA ILE A 198 11.60 6.70 -3.42
C ILE A 198 11.89 6.53 -4.91
N GLU A 199 11.14 7.18 -5.80
CA GLU A 199 11.38 7.19 -7.25
C GLU A 199 12.74 7.80 -7.60
N THR A 200 13.14 8.87 -6.91
CA THR A 200 14.44 9.51 -7.12
C THR A 200 15.59 8.58 -6.71
N LEU A 201 15.44 7.85 -5.60
CA LEU A 201 16.41 6.82 -5.18
C LEU A 201 16.47 5.65 -6.19
N ASP A 202 15.33 5.27 -6.79
CA ASP A 202 15.29 4.26 -7.85
C ASP A 202 16.01 4.72 -9.13
N ALA A 203 15.87 5.99 -9.48
CA ALA A 203 16.58 6.57 -10.62
C ALA A 203 18.11 6.57 -10.41
N GLU A 204 18.57 6.92 -9.19
CA GLU A 204 20.00 6.83 -8.85
C GLU A 204 20.49 5.38 -8.84
N LEU A 205 19.69 4.42 -8.35
CA LEU A 205 20.01 2.99 -8.44
C LEU A 205 20.16 2.54 -9.89
N GLY A 206 19.25 2.97 -10.79
CA GLY A 206 19.30 2.70 -12.22
C GLY A 206 20.60 3.23 -12.86
N ALA A 207 21.00 4.45 -12.50
CA ALA A 207 22.24 5.05 -12.98
C ALA A 207 23.49 4.26 -12.51
N VAL A 208 23.54 3.85 -11.25
CA VAL A 208 24.63 3.01 -10.71
C VAL A 208 24.70 1.65 -11.40
N GLN A 209 23.56 1.01 -11.66
CA GLN A 209 23.48 -0.27 -12.38
C GLN A 209 23.95 -0.13 -13.83
N GLN A 210 23.61 0.98 -14.50
CA GLN A 210 24.09 1.29 -15.85
C GLN A 210 25.60 1.54 -15.87
N GLY A 211 26.13 2.36 -14.94
CA GLY A 211 27.56 2.61 -14.78
C GLY A 211 28.35 1.33 -14.54
N ARG A 212 27.85 0.44 -13.66
CA ARG A 212 28.40 -0.89 -13.45
C ARG A 212 28.43 -1.72 -14.73
N SER A 213 27.31 -1.76 -15.45
CA SER A 213 27.19 -2.54 -16.69
C SER A 213 28.15 -2.02 -17.77
N HIS A 214 28.31 -0.71 -17.89
CA HIS A 214 29.25 -0.07 -18.80
C HIS A 214 30.71 -0.40 -18.41
N ALA A 215 31.09 -0.24 -17.14
CA ALA A 215 32.43 -0.56 -16.65
C ALA A 215 32.82 -2.03 -16.89
N LEU A 216 31.89 -2.96 -16.63
CA LEU A 216 32.12 -4.40 -16.87
C LEU A 216 32.28 -4.71 -18.36
N ARG A 217 31.53 -4.06 -19.25
CA ARG A 217 31.70 -4.22 -20.70
C ARG A 217 33.06 -3.68 -21.19
N THR A 218 33.47 -2.52 -20.70
CA THR A 218 34.74 -1.90 -21.06
C THR A 218 35.93 -2.74 -20.58
N GLN A 219 35.87 -3.30 -19.36
CA GLN A 219 36.92 -4.19 -18.86
C GLN A 219 37.01 -5.49 -19.67
N THR A 220 35.88 -6.05 -20.10
CA THR A 220 35.86 -7.26 -20.93
C THR A 220 36.44 -7.02 -22.32
N THR A 221 36.28 -5.83 -22.88
CA THR A 221 36.82 -5.49 -24.21
C THR A 221 38.30 -5.16 -24.17
N GLN A 222 38.84 -4.65 -23.06
CA GLN A 222 40.27 -4.28 -22.96
C GLN A 222 41.20 -5.40 -22.49
N GLY A 223 40.73 -6.44 -21.80
CA GLY A 223 41.58 -7.44 -21.18
C GLY A 223 41.36 -8.89 -21.57
N LEU A 224 40.27 -9.24 -22.21
CA LEU A 224 39.82 -10.64 -22.38
C LEU A 224 39.32 -10.94 -23.80
N GLY A 225 40.02 -10.48 -24.83
CA GLY A 225 39.77 -10.95 -26.19
C GLY A 225 39.92 -12.47 -26.39
N LEU A 226 40.18 -13.23 -25.33
CA LEU A 226 40.43 -14.68 -25.35
C LEU A 226 39.35 -15.53 -24.67
N LEU A 227 38.30 -14.96 -24.08
CA LEU A 227 37.24 -15.73 -23.44
C LEU A 227 35.90 -15.59 -24.15
N THR A 228 35.88 -15.92 -25.42
CA THR A 228 34.66 -16.15 -26.20
C THR A 228 34.11 -17.57 -25.96
N ALA A 229 34.12 -18.05 -24.73
CA ALA A 229 33.43 -19.31 -24.40
C ALA A 229 32.04 -19.01 -23.79
N PRO A 230 30.95 -19.41 -24.45
CA PRO A 230 29.59 -19.08 -24.03
C PRO A 230 29.03 -20.01 -22.94
N SER A 231 29.84 -20.54 -22.04
CA SER A 231 29.27 -21.40 -20.99
C SER A 231 28.85 -20.59 -19.78
N ILE A 232 27.57 -20.66 -19.46
CA ILE A 232 26.91 -20.07 -18.27
C ILE A 232 27.65 -20.46 -16.97
N LEU A 233 28.25 -21.64 -16.92
CA LEU A 233 29.05 -22.16 -15.79
C LEU A 233 30.35 -21.36 -15.57
N VAL A 234 31.03 -20.94 -16.64
CA VAL A 234 32.25 -20.13 -16.52
C VAL A 234 31.93 -18.72 -16.04
N ARG A 235 30.81 -18.15 -16.49
CA ARG A 235 30.32 -16.84 -16.01
C ARG A 235 29.98 -16.87 -14.53
N GLY A 236 29.34 -17.93 -14.03
CA GLY A 236 29.02 -18.10 -12.60
C GLY A 236 30.28 -18.18 -11.75
N ARG A 237 31.25 -19.04 -12.08
CA ARG A 237 32.50 -19.21 -11.30
C ARG A 237 33.41 -17.97 -11.33
N LEU A 238 33.53 -17.28 -12.49
CA LEU A 238 34.27 -16.03 -12.57
C LEU A 238 33.63 -14.91 -11.75
N ARG A 239 32.32 -14.88 -11.69
CA ARG A 239 31.54 -13.94 -10.90
C ARG A 239 31.79 -14.12 -9.39
N THR A 240 31.81 -15.37 -8.92
CA THR A 240 32.11 -15.71 -7.51
C THR A 240 33.57 -15.43 -7.14
N GLN A 241 34.53 -15.77 -8.03
CA GLN A 241 35.96 -15.53 -7.80
C GLN A 241 36.35 -14.06 -7.82
N LEU A 242 35.62 -13.20 -8.59
CA LEU A 242 35.85 -11.76 -8.64
C LEU A 242 35.08 -11.00 -7.55
N GLY A 243 34.39 -11.69 -6.65
CA GLY A 243 33.65 -11.06 -5.53
C GLY A 243 32.39 -10.33 -5.98
N PHE A 244 31.81 -10.72 -7.13
CA PHE A 244 30.60 -10.08 -7.68
C PHE A 244 29.29 -10.61 -7.10
N ASP A 245 29.32 -11.61 -6.22
CA ASP A 245 28.11 -12.23 -5.63
C ASP A 245 27.41 -11.37 -4.56
N GLY A 246 28.02 -10.25 -4.12
CA GLY A 246 27.48 -9.35 -3.11
C GLY A 246 26.79 -8.09 -3.64
N ASP A 247 26.80 -7.86 -4.96
CA ASP A 247 26.47 -6.54 -5.56
C ASP A 247 25.01 -6.41 -6.03
N HIS A 248 24.06 -7.16 -5.48
CA HIS A 248 22.65 -6.99 -5.79
C HIS A 248 21.98 -6.05 -4.77
N VAL A 249 22.20 -4.75 -4.95
CA VAL A 249 21.42 -3.74 -4.23
C VAL A 249 20.07 -3.60 -4.93
N SER A 250 19.00 -3.75 -4.17
CA SER A 250 17.63 -3.53 -4.63
C SER A 250 16.94 -2.54 -3.71
N ASN A 251 16.05 -1.72 -4.27
CA ASN A 251 15.27 -0.77 -3.49
C ASN A 251 14.44 -1.53 -2.43
N PRO A 252 14.57 -1.22 -1.12
CA PRO A 252 13.89 -1.93 -0.05
C PRO A 252 12.38 -1.69 0.00
N PHE A 253 11.86 -0.67 -0.67
CA PHE A 253 10.44 -0.38 -0.79
C PHE A 253 9.75 -1.20 -1.88
N ARG A 254 10.51 -1.81 -2.80
CA ARG A 254 9.95 -2.46 -3.98
C ARG A 254 9.39 -3.85 -3.68
N GLY A 255 8.08 -3.96 -3.77
CA GLY A 255 7.33 -5.21 -3.76
C GLY A 255 6.79 -5.58 -5.15
N THR A 256 6.01 -6.66 -5.21
CA THR A 256 5.33 -7.11 -6.43
C THR A 256 3.89 -7.48 -6.11
N LEU A 257 2.96 -6.99 -6.91
CA LEU A 257 1.54 -7.32 -6.90
C LEU A 257 1.24 -8.33 -8.01
N ALA A 258 0.25 -9.19 -7.78
CA ALA A 258 -0.34 -10.04 -8.79
C ALA A 258 -1.78 -9.58 -9.03
N GLN A 259 -2.14 -9.32 -10.27
CA GLN A 259 -3.50 -8.96 -10.69
C GLN A 259 -4.04 -10.02 -11.64
N ARG A 260 -5.27 -10.41 -11.43
CA ARG A 260 -6.04 -11.27 -12.34
C ARG A 260 -7.32 -10.58 -12.74
N THR A 261 -7.62 -10.59 -14.03
CA THR A 261 -8.91 -10.20 -14.62
C THR A 261 -9.55 -11.42 -15.26
N SER A 262 -10.83 -11.65 -15.03
CA SER A 262 -11.54 -12.83 -15.50
C SER A 262 -12.97 -12.50 -15.90
N CYS A 263 -13.49 -13.19 -16.92
CA CYS A 263 -14.87 -13.09 -17.34
C CYS A 263 -15.67 -14.27 -16.75
N ALA A 264 -16.62 -14.01 -15.86
CA ALA A 264 -17.46 -15.05 -15.30
C ALA A 264 -18.48 -15.62 -16.31
N GLN A 265 -18.78 -14.89 -17.39
CA GLN A 265 -19.73 -15.33 -18.43
C GLN A 265 -19.16 -16.47 -19.29
N CYS A 266 -17.91 -16.37 -19.76
CA CYS A 266 -17.30 -17.36 -20.64
C CYS A 266 -16.20 -18.18 -19.97
N GLY A 267 -15.88 -17.92 -18.70
CA GLY A 267 -14.80 -18.58 -17.95
C GLY A 267 -13.38 -18.15 -18.37
N TYR A 268 -13.27 -17.16 -19.26
CA TYR A 268 -11.97 -16.68 -19.72
C TYR A 268 -11.24 -15.93 -18.61
N MET A 269 -9.97 -16.25 -18.44
CA MET A 269 -9.08 -15.60 -17.51
C MET A 269 -7.89 -15.04 -18.28
N GLU A 270 -7.62 -13.74 -18.08
CA GLU A 270 -6.39 -13.11 -18.53
C GLU A 270 -5.18 -13.67 -17.76
N ALA A 271 -4.01 -13.67 -18.37
CA ALA A 271 -2.79 -14.07 -17.67
C ALA A 271 -2.59 -13.20 -16.42
N VAL A 272 -2.16 -13.81 -15.31
CA VAL A 272 -1.87 -13.07 -14.09
C VAL A 272 -0.72 -12.11 -14.36
N ARG A 273 -1.01 -10.81 -14.30
CA ARG A 273 -0.02 -9.74 -14.49
C ARG A 273 0.66 -9.41 -13.18
N HIS A 274 1.96 -9.17 -13.23
CA HIS A 274 2.75 -8.76 -12.08
C HIS A 274 3.23 -7.33 -12.26
N PHE A 275 2.98 -6.50 -11.24
CA PHE A 275 3.40 -5.09 -11.21
C PHE A 275 4.31 -4.85 -10.02
N SER A 276 5.34 -4.03 -10.18
CA SER A 276 6.10 -3.51 -9.05
C SER A 276 5.32 -2.38 -8.37
N PHE A 277 5.45 -2.29 -7.06
CA PHE A 277 4.91 -1.21 -6.24
C PHE A 277 5.92 -0.80 -5.16
N THR A 278 5.78 0.40 -4.63
CA THR A 278 6.62 0.97 -3.56
C THR A 278 5.82 1.33 -2.32
N ASP A 279 4.54 1.52 -2.47
CA ASP A 279 3.57 1.87 -1.45
C ASP A 279 2.19 1.30 -1.78
N LEU A 280 1.30 1.20 -0.80
CA LEU A 280 -0.10 0.83 -1.00
C LEU A 280 -1.00 1.98 -0.55
N ASP A 281 -1.88 2.43 -1.45
CA ASP A 281 -2.92 3.41 -1.17
C ASP A 281 -4.20 2.68 -0.71
N LEU A 282 -4.55 2.83 0.57
CA LEU A 282 -5.68 2.16 1.20
C LEU A 282 -6.82 3.14 1.44
N VAL A 283 -7.97 2.84 0.87
CA VAL A 283 -9.19 3.62 1.11
C VAL A 283 -9.67 3.38 2.55
N VAL A 284 -9.90 4.48 3.28
CA VAL A 284 -10.43 4.42 4.64
C VAL A 284 -11.96 4.50 4.61
N PRO A 285 -12.68 3.51 5.18
CA PRO A 285 -14.14 3.57 5.32
C PRO A 285 -14.59 4.79 6.14
N SER A 286 -15.86 5.17 6.02
CA SER A 286 -16.43 6.29 6.78
C SER A 286 -16.61 6.02 8.28
N SER A 287 -16.54 4.75 8.70
CA SER A 287 -16.62 4.31 10.10
C SER A 287 -15.26 3.88 10.64
N THR A 288 -15.14 3.80 11.96
CA THR A 288 -13.94 3.24 12.61
C THR A 288 -13.67 1.82 12.11
N CYS A 289 -12.43 1.57 11.71
CA CYS A 289 -11.99 0.28 11.16
C CYS A 289 -10.60 -0.10 11.66
N THR A 290 -10.19 -1.33 11.36
CA THR A 290 -8.81 -1.79 11.55
C THR A 290 -8.02 -1.71 10.25
N LEU A 291 -6.69 -1.63 10.35
CA LEU A 291 -5.80 -1.69 9.19
C LEU A 291 -5.99 -2.98 8.38
N GLN A 292 -6.24 -4.09 9.06
CA GLN A 292 -6.51 -5.38 8.41
C GLN A 292 -7.80 -5.33 7.58
N GLN A 293 -8.83 -4.60 8.03
CA GLN A 293 -10.05 -4.40 7.24
C GLN A 293 -9.79 -3.54 6.00
N CYS A 294 -8.97 -2.49 6.11
CA CYS A 294 -8.57 -1.70 4.94
C CYS A 294 -7.79 -2.55 3.92
N LEU A 295 -6.85 -3.39 4.39
CA LEU A 295 -6.10 -4.32 3.54
C LEU A 295 -7.00 -5.40 2.91
N ALA A 296 -7.97 -5.92 3.65
CA ALA A 296 -8.93 -6.91 3.14
C ALA A 296 -9.81 -6.29 2.04
N SER A 297 -10.31 -5.07 2.26
CA SER A 297 -11.09 -4.34 1.25
C SER A 297 -10.25 -4.01 0.00
N TRP A 298 -8.98 -3.63 0.17
CA TRP A 298 -8.06 -3.37 -0.94
C TRP A 298 -7.84 -4.60 -1.84
N MET A 299 -7.93 -5.81 -1.29
CA MET A 299 -7.68 -7.08 -1.97
C MET A 299 -8.99 -7.80 -2.34
N GLU A 300 -10.14 -7.16 -2.11
CA GLU A 300 -11.44 -7.76 -2.40
C GLU A 300 -11.61 -8.08 -3.89
N LEU A 301 -12.39 -9.11 -4.18
CA LEU A 301 -12.75 -9.46 -5.55
C LEU A 301 -13.76 -8.44 -6.08
N GLU A 302 -13.31 -7.55 -6.95
CA GLU A 302 -14.14 -6.50 -7.54
C GLU A 302 -14.91 -7.03 -8.75
N HIS A 303 -16.17 -6.63 -8.89
CA HIS A 303 -16.92 -6.76 -10.13
C HIS A 303 -16.67 -5.52 -10.99
N ILE A 304 -16.23 -5.74 -12.22
CA ILE A 304 -15.89 -4.66 -13.15
C ILE A 304 -16.60 -4.86 -14.50
N GLU A 305 -16.82 -3.77 -15.21
CA GLU A 305 -17.14 -3.82 -16.62
C GLU A 305 -15.84 -3.94 -17.43
N TRP A 306 -15.76 -4.97 -18.25
CA TRP A 306 -14.56 -5.25 -19.00
C TRP A 306 -14.85 -5.83 -20.37
N VAL A 307 -14.12 -5.38 -21.39
CA VAL A 307 -14.25 -5.96 -22.75
C VAL A 307 -13.57 -7.32 -22.78
N CYS A 308 -14.37 -8.37 -22.80
CA CYS A 308 -13.86 -9.73 -22.80
C CYS A 308 -13.47 -10.17 -24.23
N HIS A 309 -12.20 -10.44 -24.45
CA HIS A 309 -11.68 -10.85 -25.77
C HIS A 309 -12.30 -12.15 -26.27
N ARG A 310 -12.47 -13.14 -25.41
CA ARG A 310 -13.10 -14.42 -25.80
C ARG A 310 -14.55 -14.24 -26.19
N CYS A 311 -15.32 -13.43 -25.44
CA CYS A 311 -16.70 -13.10 -25.83
C CYS A 311 -16.74 -12.31 -27.13
N SER A 312 -15.81 -11.40 -27.35
CA SER A 312 -15.68 -10.61 -28.58
C SER A 312 -15.36 -11.48 -29.79
N LEU A 313 -14.43 -12.43 -29.67
CA LEU A 313 -14.14 -13.41 -30.71
C LEU A 313 -15.34 -14.30 -31.02
N GLN A 314 -16.06 -14.78 -30.00
CA GLN A 314 -17.26 -15.61 -30.17
C GLN A 314 -18.39 -14.83 -30.87
N ALA A 315 -18.64 -13.59 -30.47
CA ALA A 315 -19.65 -12.75 -31.09
C ALA A 315 -19.32 -12.45 -32.57
N THR A 316 -18.05 -12.13 -32.84
CA THR A 316 -17.56 -11.91 -34.21
C THR A 316 -17.72 -13.17 -35.07
N LEU A 317 -17.38 -14.34 -34.51
CA LEU A 317 -17.58 -15.62 -35.19
C LEU A 317 -19.05 -15.87 -35.52
N MET A 318 -19.96 -15.68 -34.56
CA MET A 318 -21.41 -15.83 -34.77
C MET A 318 -21.92 -14.88 -35.86
N ARG A 319 -21.45 -13.64 -35.88
CA ARG A 319 -21.82 -12.65 -36.95
C ARG A 319 -21.33 -13.13 -38.32
N ILE A 320 -20.10 -13.60 -38.43
CA ILE A 320 -19.54 -14.09 -39.69
C ILE A 320 -20.29 -15.34 -40.15
N GLU A 321 -20.59 -16.29 -39.24
CA GLU A 321 -21.37 -17.49 -39.54
C GLU A 321 -22.78 -17.15 -40.01
N SER A 322 -23.46 -16.21 -39.34
CA SER A 322 -24.77 -15.71 -39.77
C SER A 322 -24.74 -15.07 -41.15
N THR A 323 -23.73 -14.22 -41.41
CA THR A 323 -23.55 -13.57 -42.71
C THR A 323 -23.24 -14.60 -43.81
N ARG A 324 -22.44 -15.61 -43.49
CA ARG A 324 -22.09 -16.71 -44.40
C ARG A 324 -23.31 -17.59 -44.73
N HIS A 325 -24.15 -17.88 -43.75
CA HIS A 325 -25.38 -18.67 -43.91
C HIS A 325 -26.40 -17.93 -44.80
N ALA A 326 -26.45 -16.58 -44.76
CA ALA A 326 -27.30 -15.82 -45.64
C ALA A 326 -26.92 -15.92 -47.12
N ILE A 327 -25.73 -16.42 -47.45
CA ILE A 327 -25.27 -16.70 -48.81
C ILE A 327 -25.43 -18.20 -49.06
N THR A 328 -26.68 -18.67 -49.23
CA THR A 328 -27.00 -20.13 -49.35
C THR A 328 -26.51 -20.73 -50.68
N GLU A 329 -26.71 -20.03 -51.80
CA GLU A 329 -26.15 -20.41 -53.11
C GLU A 329 -25.59 -19.15 -53.78
N PRO A 330 -24.25 -19.09 -54.01
CA PRO A 330 -23.65 -17.93 -54.64
C PRO A 330 -24.03 -17.84 -56.14
N CYS A 331 -25.01 -17.02 -56.47
CA CYS A 331 -25.48 -16.79 -57.83
C CYS A 331 -24.55 -15.90 -58.69
N SER A 332 -23.49 -15.34 -58.09
CA SER A 332 -22.54 -14.48 -58.81
C SER A 332 -21.10 -14.71 -58.36
N ARG A 333 -20.12 -14.42 -59.27
CA ARG A 333 -18.68 -14.48 -58.96
C ARG A 333 -18.28 -13.61 -57.77
N LYS A 334 -19.00 -12.52 -57.54
CA LYS A 334 -18.79 -11.63 -56.38
C LYS A 334 -19.20 -12.31 -55.07
N GLN A 335 -20.36 -12.99 -55.08
CA GLN A 335 -20.83 -13.75 -53.91
C GLN A 335 -19.95 -14.95 -53.59
N SER A 336 -19.42 -15.66 -54.60
CA SER A 336 -18.46 -16.74 -54.39
C SER A 336 -17.15 -16.25 -53.72
N LYS A 337 -16.62 -15.08 -54.15
CA LYS A 337 -15.43 -14.51 -53.51
C LYS A 337 -15.72 -14.05 -52.08
N GLN A 338 -16.91 -13.47 -51.82
CA GLN A 338 -17.31 -13.08 -50.48
C GLN A 338 -17.51 -14.27 -49.54
N ALA A 339 -18.10 -15.36 -50.03
CA ALA A 339 -18.24 -16.61 -49.28
C ALA A 339 -16.89 -17.19 -48.89
N ALA A 340 -15.94 -17.32 -49.84
CA ALA A 340 -14.60 -17.78 -49.58
C ALA A 340 -13.81 -16.93 -48.58
N PHE A 341 -14.00 -15.60 -48.63
CA PHE A 341 -13.41 -14.67 -47.66
C PHE A 341 -13.97 -14.87 -46.25
N LEU A 342 -15.29 -15.03 -46.09
CA LEU A 342 -15.94 -15.32 -44.82
C LEU A 342 -15.52 -16.68 -44.25
N ASP A 343 -15.39 -17.70 -45.11
CA ASP A 343 -14.90 -19.04 -44.71
C ASP A 343 -13.45 -19.00 -44.18
N ALA A 344 -12.59 -18.18 -44.80
CA ALA A 344 -11.23 -17.96 -44.31
C ALA A 344 -11.21 -17.26 -42.95
N GLN A 345 -12.02 -16.20 -42.77
CA GLN A 345 -12.15 -15.50 -41.48
C GLN A 345 -12.68 -16.43 -40.38
N GLN A 346 -13.71 -17.23 -40.69
CA GLN A 346 -14.27 -18.21 -39.77
C GLN A 346 -13.22 -19.24 -39.32
N THR A 347 -12.39 -19.72 -40.24
CA THR A 347 -11.31 -20.67 -39.94
C THR A 347 -10.27 -20.06 -39.02
N THR A 348 -9.87 -18.78 -39.26
CA THR A 348 -8.93 -18.05 -38.42
C THR A 348 -9.47 -17.89 -37.01
N LEU A 349 -10.71 -17.43 -36.85
CA LEU A 349 -11.33 -17.24 -35.53
C LEU A 349 -11.49 -18.55 -34.76
N LYS A 350 -11.91 -19.64 -35.43
CA LYS A 350 -12.01 -20.96 -34.79
C LYS A 350 -10.66 -21.47 -34.34
N ARG A 351 -9.61 -21.27 -35.12
CA ARG A 351 -8.24 -21.64 -34.76
C ARG A 351 -7.80 -20.90 -33.49
N VAL A 352 -7.99 -19.56 -33.42
CA VAL A 352 -7.61 -18.74 -32.26
C VAL A 352 -8.42 -19.13 -31.02
N LEU A 353 -9.74 -19.33 -31.14
CA LEU A 353 -10.58 -19.79 -30.03
C LEU A 353 -10.18 -21.17 -29.49
N SER A 354 -9.70 -22.07 -30.35
CA SER A 354 -9.27 -23.41 -29.96
C SER A 354 -7.85 -23.46 -29.38
N SER A 355 -6.95 -22.62 -29.88
CA SER A 355 -5.56 -22.59 -29.41
C SER A 355 -5.39 -21.98 -28.02
N GLY A 356 -6.36 -21.19 -27.55
CA GLY A 356 -6.24 -20.43 -26.30
C GLY A 356 -5.09 -19.40 -26.32
N ALA A 357 -4.53 -19.16 -27.52
CA ALA A 357 -3.41 -18.25 -27.68
C ALA A 357 -3.82 -16.82 -27.36
N HIS A 358 -3.12 -16.23 -26.42
CA HIS A 358 -3.16 -14.82 -26.11
C HIS A 358 -2.22 -14.07 -27.03
N ASP A 359 -2.78 -13.26 -27.91
CA ASP A 359 -2.00 -12.26 -28.61
C ASP A 359 -2.16 -10.90 -27.89
N SER A 360 -1.08 -10.39 -27.32
CA SER A 360 -1.07 -9.07 -26.67
C SER A 360 -1.40 -7.94 -27.65
N GLU A 361 -1.19 -8.15 -28.95
CA GLU A 361 -1.60 -7.23 -30.00
C GLU A 361 -3.12 -7.16 -30.17
N LEU A 362 -3.82 -8.27 -29.94
CA LEU A 362 -5.28 -8.36 -29.99
C LEU A 362 -5.94 -7.46 -28.94
N GLU A 363 -5.31 -7.33 -27.78
CA GLU A 363 -5.81 -6.48 -26.67
C GLU A 363 -5.76 -4.99 -27.04
N ALA A 364 -4.75 -4.57 -27.79
CA ALA A 364 -4.52 -3.17 -28.11
C ALA A 364 -5.33 -2.70 -29.31
N THR A 365 -5.48 -3.55 -30.35
CA THR A 365 -6.04 -3.13 -31.65
C THR A 365 -7.49 -3.52 -31.85
N HIS A 366 -8.03 -4.50 -31.12
CA HIS A 366 -9.32 -5.15 -31.39
C HIS A 366 -9.46 -5.65 -32.83
N GLU A 367 -8.34 -6.01 -33.45
CA GLU A 367 -8.25 -6.50 -34.83
C GLU A 367 -7.43 -7.79 -34.86
N LEU A 368 -7.86 -8.76 -35.62
CA LEU A 368 -7.19 -10.05 -35.81
C LEU A 368 -7.03 -10.35 -37.30
N ASP A 369 -5.82 -10.35 -37.84
CA ASP A 369 -5.53 -10.65 -39.25
C ASP A 369 -6.47 -9.86 -40.21
N GLY A 370 -6.72 -8.57 -39.96
CA GLY A 370 -7.62 -7.74 -40.74
C GLY A 370 -9.13 -7.97 -40.44
N ILE A 371 -9.45 -8.74 -39.39
CA ILE A 371 -10.84 -8.94 -38.93
C ILE A 371 -11.10 -8.00 -37.76
N VAL A 372 -11.96 -7.02 -37.95
CA VAL A 372 -12.41 -6.14 -36.87
C VAL A 372 -13.34 -6.93 -35.94
N LEU A 373 -12.97 -7.01 -34.66
CA LEU A 373 -13.70 -7.72 -33.64
C LEU A 373 -14.86 -6.89 -33.08
N GLU A 374 -15.97 -7.53 -32.75
CA GLU A 374 -17.01 -6.93 -31.95
C GLU A 374 -16.53 -6.69 -30.52
N ARG A 375 -16.85 -5.53 -29.98
CA ARG A 375 -16.50 -5.19 -28.59
C ARG A 375 -17.61 -5.63 -27.66
N ILE A 376 -17.46 -6.79 -27.03
CA ILE A 376 -18.43 -7.32 -26.07
C ILE A 376 -17.99 -6.92 -24.66
N LEU A 377 -18.75 -5.99 -24.09
CA LEU A 377 -18.60 -5.58 -22.70
C LEU A 377 -19.24 -6.65 -21.80
N SER A 378 -18.41 -7.32 -21.00
CA SER A 378 -18.89 -8.25 -19.98
C SER A 378 -19.19 -7.49 -18.69
N THR A 379 -20.44 -7.53 -18.25
CA THR A 379 -20.89 -6.99 -16.95
C THR A 379 -20.59 -7.94 -15.79
N TYR A 380 -20.16 -9.17 -16.09
CA TYR A 380 -19.80 -10.21 -15.12
C TYR A 380 -18.30 -10.50 -15.11
N ALA A 381 -17.48 -9.48 -15.29
CA ALA A 381 -16.05 -9.63 -15.14
C ALA A 381 -15.62 -9.35 -13.69
N THR A 382 -14.55 -10.02 -13.27
CA THR A 382 -13.97 -9.86 -11.95
C THR A 382 -12.51 -9.47 -12.04
N LYS A 383 -12.08 -8.60 -11.12
CA LYS A 383 -10.69 -8.19 -10.96
C LYS A 383 -10.29 -8.40 -9.51
N GLN A 384 -9.09 -8.91 -9.28
CA GLN A 384 -8.51 -8.99 -7.94
C GLN A 384 -7.02 -8.68 -7.99
N ILE A 385 -6.54 -8.01 -6.95
CA ILE A 385 -5.13 -7.70 -6.73
C ILE A 385 -4.71 -8.34 -5.41
N MET A 386 -3.56 -9.01 -5.39
CA MET A 386 -2.95 -9.57 -4.17
C MET A 386 -1.45 -9.31 -4.17
N MET A 387 -0.82 -9.35 -3.01
CA MET A 387 0.63 -9.20 -2.89
C MET A 387 1.33 -10.51 -3.29
N ALA A 388 2.16 -10.46 -4.35
CA ALA A 388 2.96 -11.61 -4.79
C ALA A 388 4.31 -11.67 -4.05
N ARG A 389 4.94 -10.53 -3.80
CA ARG A 389 6.20 -10.43 -3.04
C ARG A 389 6.19 -9.21 -2.13
N CYS A 390 6.36 -9.46 -0.85
CA CYS A 390 6.48 -8.43 0.17
C CYS A 390 7.83 -7.69 0.07
N PRO A 391 7.84 -6.33 0.14
CA PRO A 391 9.07 -5.56 0.23
C PRO A 391 9.69 -5.66 1.64
N PRO A 392 11.00 -5.38 1.81
CA PRO A 392 11.61 -5.19 3.13
C PRO A 392 10.98 -4.07 3.96
N ILE A 393 10.59 -2.96 3.31
CA ILE A 393 9.87 -1.83 3.91
C ILE A 393 8.52 -1.72 3.22
N LEU A 394 7.45 -1.80 4.00
CA LEU A 394 6.07 -1.66 3.53
C LEU A 394 5.54 -0.29 3.93
N VAL A 395 5.27 0.56 2.95
CA VAL A 395 4.63 1.87 3.13
C VAL A 395 3.14 1.73 2.85
N LEU A 396 2.31 2.13 3.82
CA LEU A 396 0.86 2.12 3.70
C LEU A 396 0.36 3.56 3.84
N HIS A 397 -0.23 4.08 2.79
CA HIS A 397 -0.95 5.36 2.80
C HIS A 397 -2.42 5.10 3.11
N LEU A 398 -2.97 5.85 4.04
CA LEU A 398 -4.39 5.81 4.39
C LEU A 398 -5.08 6.98 3.71
N ASN A 399 -5.70 6.73 2.56
CA ASN A 399 -6.38 7.74 1.78
C ASN A 399 -7.63 8.21 2.51
N ARG A 400 -7.57 9.47 2.96
CA ARG A 400 -8.62 10.14 3.73
C ARG A 400 -9.37 11.18 2.93
N SER A 401 -9.05 11.32 1.64
CA SER A 401 -9.75 12.26 0.76
C SER A 401 -11.10 11.68 0.36
N SER A 402 -12.17 12.40 0.64
CA SER A 402 -13.51 12.06 0.20
C SER A 402 -14.10 13.22 -0.60
N PHE A 403 -14.67 12.92 -1.76
CA PHE A 403 -15.40 13.87 -2.58
C PHE A 403 -16.89 13.63 -2.37
N SER A 404 -17.61 14.64 -1.87
CA SER A 404 -19.06 14.62 -1.78
C SER A 404 -19.67 15.46 -2.89
N LEU A 405 -20.51 14.82 -3.71
CA LEU A 405 -21.27 15.50 -4.79
C LEU A 405 -22.19 16.61 -4.27
N GLY A 406 -22.55 16.61 -2.98
CA GLY A 406 -23.42 17.61 -2.35
C GLY A 406 -22.74 18.88 -1.86
N ASN A 407 -21.43 18.87 -1.62
CA ASN A 407 -20.71 19.99 -0.98
C ASN A 407 -19.63 20.64 -1.84
N PHE A 408 -19.54 20.36 -3.12
CA PHE A 408 -18.57 20.93 -4.08
C PHE A 408 -17.13 21.06 -3.54
N GLY A 409 -16.67 20.15 -2.67
CA GLY A 409 -15.34 20.22 -2.10
C GLY A 409 -14.81 18.87 -1.59
N ALA A 410 -13.48 18.75 -1.60
CA ALA A 410 -12.80 17.64 -0.95
C ALA A 410 -12.91 17.78 0.56
N SER A 411 -13.34 16.75 1.25
CA SER A 411 -13.38 16.66 2.70
C SER A 411 -12.42 15.59 3.20
N LYS A 412 -11.94 15.77 4.42
CA LYS A 412 -11.05 14.79 5.07
C LYS A 412 -11.87 13.80 5.89
N ASN A 413 -11.76 12.53 5.57
CA ASN A 413 -12.33 11.45 6.37
C ASN A 413 -11.60 11.33 7.72
N GLN A 414 -12.32 11.58 8.81
CA GLN A 414 -11.81 11.54 10.18
C GLN A 414 -11.93 10.16 10.85
N ALA A 415 -12.46 9.16 10.14
CA ALA A 415 -12.65 7.82 10.68
C ALA A 415 -11.34 7.28 11.29
N ARG A 416 -11.47 6.70 12.47
CA ARG A 416 -10.33 6.14 13.20
C ARG A 416 -9.90 4.82 12.55
N VAL A 417 -8.61 4.68 12.28
CA VAL A 417 -8.02 3.43 11.85
C VAL A 417 -7.15 2.88 12.98
N VAL A 418 -7.52 1.71 13.50
CA VAL A 418 -6.75 0.99 14.51
C VAL A 418 -5.69 0.15 13.80
N PHE A 419 -4.44 0.30 14.20
CA PHE A 419 -3.30 -0.39 13.59
C PHE A 419 -2.47 -1.11 14.64
N PRO A 420 -1.91 -2.30 14.33
CA PRO A 420 -1.09 -3.06 15.26
C PRO A 420 0.39 -2.64 15.20
N GLU A 421 1.15 -2.91 16.27
CA GLU A 421 2.61 -2.80 16.23
C GLU A 421 3.22 -3.88 15.31
N TYR A 422 2.67 -5.10 15.35
CA TYR A 422 3.10 -6.23 14.54
C TYR A 422 2.00 -6.59 13.54
N LEU A 423 2.32 -6.52 12.25
CA LEU A 423 1.40 -6.80 11.14
C LEU A 423 1.82 -8.08 10.43
N ASP A 424 0.91 -9.04 10.32
CA ASP A 424 1.10 -10.21 9.48
C ASP A 424 0.46 -9.98 8.10
N MET A 425 1.32 -9.95 7.06
CA MET A 425 0.89 -9.78 5.66
C MET A 425 0.60 -11.10 4.96
N LEU A 426 0.81 -12.25 5.61
CA LEU A 426 0.59 -13.55 4.99
C LEU A 426 -0.85 -13.73 4.47
N PRO A 427 -1.93 -13.29 5.16
CA PRO A 427 -3.30 -13.38 4.64
C PRO A 427 -3.51 -12.64 3.31
N PHE A 428 -2.71 -11.60 3.04
CA PHE A 428 -2.83 -10.70 1.89
C PHE A 428 -1.90 -11.07 0.72
N MET A 429 -1.14 -12.17 0.85
CA MET A 429 -0.22 -12.64 -0.18
C MET A 429 -0.85 -13.72 -1.06
N THR A 430 -0.27 -13.91 -2.25
CA THR A 430 -0.53 -15.10 -3.05
C THR A 430 0.17 -16.32 -2.43
N GLY A 431 -0.47 -17.50 -2.50
CA GLY A 431 0.13 -18.78 -2.12
C GLY A 431 0.86 -19.45 -3.30
N ALA A 432 1.23 -20.70 -3.10
CA ALA A 432 1.94 -21.49 -4.11
C ALA A 432 1.07 -21.84 -5.33
N THR A 433 -0.25 -21.87 -5.18
CA THR A 433 -1.22 -22.19 -6.24
C THR A 433 -2.13 -21.01 -6.51
N LEU A 434 -2.40 -20.77 -7.80
CA LEU A 434 -3.31 -19.72 -8.24
C LEU A 434 -4.57 -20.35 -8.82
N SER A 435 -5.75 -19.83 -8.46
CA SER A 435 -7.04 -20.27 -9.01
C SER A 435 -7.31 -19.66 -10.37
N ALA A 436 -7.73 -20.46 -11.31
CA ALA A 436 -8.23 -20.03 -12.62
C ALA A 436 -9.74 -19.73 -12.61
N HIS A 437 -10.44 -19.99 -11.50
CA HIS A 437 -11.89 -19.79 -11.44
C HIS A 437 -12.25 -18.31 -11.23
N PRO A 438 -13.10 -17.69 -12.09
CA PRO A 438 -13.37 -16.26 -12.06
C PRO A 438 -13.93 -15.73 -10.73
N LEU A 439 -14.78 -16.51 -10.07
CA LEU A 439 -15.47 -16.13 -8.84
C LEU A 439 -14.76 -16.58 -7.55
N GLN A 440 -13.58 -17.17 -7.67
CA GLN A 440 -12.77 -17.54 -6.51
C GLN A 440 -11.61 -16.57 -6.34
N PRO A 441 -11.08 -16.39 -5.12
CA PRO A 441 -9.86 -15.61 -4.90
C PRO A 441 -8.70 -16.14 -5.76
N ILE A 442 -7.77 -15.23 -6.13
CA ILE A 442 -6.56 -15.61 -6.90
C ILE A 442 -5.82 -16.77 -6.24
N SER A 443 -5.74 -16.73 -4.91
CA SER A 443 -5.04 -17.77 -4.14
C SER A 443 -5.90 -18.22 -2.95
N PRO A 444 -6.76 -19.26 -3.16
CA PRO A 444 -7.63 -19.76 -2.11
C PRO A 444 -6.91 -20.71 -1.13
N SER A 445 -5.72 -21.21 -1.48
CA SER A 445 -4.99 -22.19 -0.67
C SER A 445 -4.33 -21.60 0.55
N GLU A 446 -4.03 -22.46 1.54
CA GLU A 446 -3.21 -22.08 2.69
C GLU A 446 -1.86 -21.51 2.25
N LYS A 447 -1.44 -20.47 2.93
CA LYS A 447 -0.22 -19.73 2.63
C LYS A 447 0.86 -20.11 3.63
N ALA A 448 2.01 -20.55 3.12
CA ALA A 448 3.15 -20.88 3.94
C ALA A 448 4.22 -19.78 3.83
N GLY A 449 4.88 -19.47 4.94
CA GLY A 449 5.97 -18.51 4.97
C GLY A 449 5.91 -17.54 6.15
N ASN A 450 6.84 -16.60 6.17
CA ASN A 450 6.89 -15.53 7.16
C ASN A 450 6.78 -14.17 6.45
N ALA A 451 5.69 -13.46 6.73
CA ALA A 451 5.43 -12.13 6.21
C ALA A 451 5.10 -11.14 7.35
N LYS A 452 5.78 -11.33 8.49
CA LYS A 452 5.59 -10.48 9.67
C LYS A 452 6.39 -9.19 9.54
N TYR A 453 5.74 -8.11 9.90
CA TYR A 453 6.28 -6.76 9.91
C TYR A 453 6.14 -6.15 11.30
N ARG A 454 7.00 -5.19 11.60
CA ARG A 454 6.90 -4.35 12.79
C ARG A 454 6.86 -2.88 12.38
N LEU A 455 6.00 -2.11 13.03
CA LEU A 455 5.90 -0.68 12.79
C LEU A 455 7.20 0.03 13.23
N SER A 456 7.79 0.80 12.33
CA SER A 456 9.00 1.58 12.57
C SER A 456 8.73 3.08 12.62
N ALA A 457 7.75 3.57 11.85
CA ALA A 457 7.35 4.96 11.87
C ALA A 457 5.90 5.15 11.43
N MET A 458 5.31 6.25 11.88
CA MET A 458 3.99 6.69 11.51
C MET A 458 4.00 8.21 11.30
N VAL A 459 3.30 8.68 10.28
CA VAL A 459 2.98 10.10 10.09
C VAL A 459 1.50 10.29 10.35
N THR A 460 1.16 11.33 11.12
CA THR A 460 -0.22 11.81 11.27
C THR A 460 -0.37 13.18 10.63
N HIS A 461 -1.55 13.48 10.14
CA HIS A 461 -1.91 14.79 9.66
C HIS A 461 -3.06 15.36 10.50
N TYR A 462 -2.80 16.43 11.24
CA TYR A 462 -3.81 17.15 11.98
C TYR A 462 -4.38 18.28 11.13
N GLY A 463 -5.66 18.57 11.25
CA GLY A 463 -6.34 19.63 10.51
C GLY A 463 -7.28 19.14 9.43
N THR A 464 -7.59 20.02 8.48
CA THR A 464 -8.52 19.79 7.36
C THR A 464 -7.82 19.14 6.16
N HIS A 465 -8.52 19.01 5.04
CA HIS A 465 -7.94 18.47 3.81
C HIS A 465 -6.81 19.36 3.25
N ASN A 466 -7.02 20.69 3.24
CA ASN A 466 -6.10 21.64 2.59
C ASN A 466 -5.10 22.29 3.54
N TYR A 467 -5.33 22.25 4.86
CA TYR A 467 -4.51 22.91 5.85
C TYR A 467 -4.36 22.04 7.09
N GLY A 468 -3.16 21.97 7.60
CA GLY A 468 -2.91 21.19 8.79
C GLY A 468 -1.45 21.15 9.19
N HIS A 469 -1.13 20.15 9.98
CA HIS A 469 0.22 19.93 10.47
C HIS A 469 0.56 18.45 10.46
N TYR A 470 1.70 18.11 9.88
CA TYR A 470 2.22 16.75 9.87
C TYR A 470 3.15 16.53 11.06
N VAL A 471 2.96 15.39 11.73
CA VAL A 471 3.78 14.97 12.88
C VAL A 471 4.23 13.53 12.64
N SER A 472 5.51 13.27 12.89
CA SER A 472 6.08 11.93 12.82
C SER A 472 6.16 11.29 14.20
N TYR A 473 5.87 10.01 14.26
CA TYR A 473 6.12 9.14 15.41
C TYR A 473 7.15 8.10 14.99
N ARG A 474 8.27 8.03 15.71
CA ARG A 474 9.43 7.21 15.36
C ARG A 474 9.73 6.22 16.45
N ARG A 475 9.90 4.95 16.05
CA ARG A 475 10.48 3.93 16.93
C ARG A 475 12.01 4.01 16.87
N ARG A 476 12.64 4.01 18.01
CA ARG A 476 14.10 3.97 18.14
C ARG A 476 14.51 2.75 18.95
N PRO A 477 15.57 2.03 18.57
CA PRO A 477 16.11 0.98 19.41
C PRO A 477 16.59 1.59 20.73
N CYS A 478 16.44 0.83 21.82
CA CYS A 478 16.95 1.27 23.11
C CYS A 478 18.48 1.40 23.04
N PRO A 479 19.08 2.51 23.50
CA PRO A 479 20.53 2.71 23.46
C PRO A 479 21.34 1.69 24.27
N LEU A 480 20.70 0.98 25.19
CA LEU A 480 21.35 0.07 26.13
C LEU A 480 21.16 -1.41 25.79
N ASP A 481 20.68 -1.75 24.59
CA ASP A 481 20.45 -3.12 24.09
C ASP A 481 19.59 -4.06 24.99
N GLU A 482 19.22 -3.64 26.21
CA GLU A 482 18.49 -4.46 27.19
C GLU A 482 17.09 -3.92 27.54
N GLY A 483 16.64 -2.85 26.87
CA GLY A 483 15.36 -2.22 27.16
C GLY A 483 14.34 -2.29 26.01
N PRO A 484 13.07 -1.98 26.26
CA PRO A 484 12.07 -1.85 25.20
C PRO A 484 12.44 -0.68 24.28
N ASP A 485 12.13 -0.82 22.99
CA ASP A 485 12.28 0.27 22.03
C ASP A 485 11.51 1.53 22.48
N VAL A 486 12.10 2.67 22.22
CA VAL A 486 11.57 3.96 22.65
C VAL A 486 10.87 4.64 21.46
N TRP A 487 9.66 5.11 21.68
CA TRP A 487 8.96 5.94 20.72
C TRP A 487 9.23 7.42 20.96
N THR A 488 9.36 8.16 19.89
CA THR A 488 9.49 9.62 19.91
C THR A 488 8.46 10.26 19.00
N ARG A 489 7.77 11.27 19.52
CA ARG A 489 6.93 12.19 18.75
C ARG A 489 7.81 13.32 18.26
N VAL A 490 7.80 13.57 16.95
CA VAL A 490 8.59 14.64 16.31
C VAL A 490 7.65 15.58 15.55
N SER A 491 7.61 16.81 16.00
CA SER A 491 6.87 17.91 15.37
C SER A 491 7.89 19.00 15.02
N ASP A 492 8.40 18.93 13.80
CA ASP A 492 9.49 19.76 13.28
C ASP A 492 10.74 19.74 14.17
N ASP A 493 11.00 20.81 14.91
CA ASP A 493 12.13 20.97 15.83
C ASP A 493 11.88 20.34 17.20
N HIS A 494 10.62 20.07 17.56
CA HIS A 494 10.25 19.50 18.84
C HIS A 494 10.27 17.98 18.82
N VAL A 495 11.20 17.38 19.57
CA VAL A 495 11.35 15.94 19.75
C VAL A 495 11.03 15.57 21.19
N GLN A 496 10.03 14.71 21.38
CA GLN A 496 9.54 14.28 22.70
C GLN A 496 9.44 12.77 22.76
N LEU A 497 9.77 12.19 23.92
CA LEU A 497 9.50 10.79 24.20
C LEU A 497 8.00 10.56 24.31
N CYS A 498 7.51 9.46 23.76
CA CYS A 498 6.12 9.04 23.88
C CYS A 498 6.02 7.53 24.12
N SER A 499 4.90 7.10 24.68
CA SER A 499 4.60 5.69 24.88
C SER A 499 3.97 5.07 23.61
N TRP A 500 3.94 3.75 23.54
CA TRP A 500 3.22 3.04 22.48
C TRP A 500 1.72 3.37 22.50
N ASP A 501 1.13 3.49 23.69
CA ASP A 501 -0.30 3.84 23.82
C ASP A 501 -0.60 5.23 23.24
N GLU A 502 0.32 6.19 23.44
CA GLU A 502 0.20 7.52 22.84
C GLU A 502 0.29 7.45 21.31
N VAL A 503 1.14 6.58 20.74
CA VAL A 503 1.23 6.34 19.28
C VAL A 503 -0.04 5.71 18.77
N GLN A 504 -0.51 4.64 19.42
CA GLN A 504 -1.70 3.90 19.02
C GLN A 504 -2.99 4.74 19.12
N ALA A 505 -3.02 5.73 20.01
CA ALA A 505 -4.14 6.66 20.14
C ALA A 505 -4.29 7.61 18.94
N GLN A 506 -3.24 7.77 18.12
CA GLN A 506 -3.26 8.68 16.98
C GLN A 506 -3.98 8.08 15.77
N ASN A 507 -4.42 8.96 14.87
CA ASN A 507 -5.03 8.56 13.61
C ASN A 507 -3.98 8.62 12.50
N PRO A 508 -3.56 7.48 11.94
CA PRO A 508 -2.44 7.43 11.00
C PRO A 508 -2.81 8.04 9.64
N TYR A 509 -1.80 8.61 8.97
CA TYR A 509 -1.82 9.05 7.58
C TYR A 509 -0.89 8.20 6.72
N LEU A 510 0.38 8.01 7.16
CA LEU A 510 1.33 7.06 6.61
C LEU A 510 1.78 6.10 7.71
N LEU A 511 1.88 4.82 7.38
CA LEU A 511 2.46 3.78 8.24
C LEU A 511 3.65 3.16 7.50
N MET A 512 4.79 3.08 8.16
CA MET A 512 6.01 2.47 7.62
C MET A 512 6.39 1.26 8.47
N TYR A 513 6.18 0.08 7.90
CA TYR A 513 6.47 -1.19 8.53
C TYR A 513 7.76 -1.80 7.97
N GLU A 514 8.59 -2.38 8.81
CA GLU A 514 9.76 -3.14 8.39
C GLU A 514 9.56 -4.63 8.61
N ARG A 515 9.99 -5.43 7.63
CA ARG A 515 9.90 -6.89 7.68
C ARG A 515 10.80 -7.44 8.77
N ILE A 516 10.26 -8.31 9.63
CA ILE A 516 11.01 -8.99 10.66
C ILE A 516 11.74 -10.18 10.02
N ASN A 517 13.04 -10.07 9.90
CA ASN A 517 13.89 -11.20 9.56
C ASN A 517 14.31 -11.90 10.85
N ASN A 518 14.35 -13.24 10.86
CA ASN A 518 14.83 -14.02 12.02
C ASN A 518 16.34 -13.85 12.28
N ALA A 519 17.02 -12.98 11.56
CA ALA A 519 18.39 -12.58 11.82
C ALA A 519 18.43 -11.47 12.89
N ALA A 520 19.44 -11.49 13.74
CA ALA A 520 19.64 -10.50 14.81
C ALA A 520 19.49 -9.07 14.30
N PRO A 521 18.86 -8.15 15.08
CA PRO A 521 18.70 -6.77 14.69
C PRO A 521 20.07 -6.15 14.43
N SER A 522 20.26 -5.67 13.20
CA SER A 522 21.44 -4.85 12.90
C SER A 522 21.23 -3.45 13.46
N PRO A 523 22.25 -2.81 14.02
CA PRO A 523 22.14 -1.43 14.50
C PRO A 523 21.68 -0.50 13.39
N LEU A 524 20.91 0.54 13.73
CA LEU A 524 20.39 1.57 12.79
C LEU A 524 21.50 2.23 11.96
N ILE A 525 22.72 2.20 12.45
CA ILE A 525 23.91 2.66 11.74
C ILE A 525 24.90 1.49 11.71
N PRO A 526 25.31 1.00 10.53
CA PRO A 526 26.36 0.00 10.44
C PRO A 526 27.62 0.52 11.13
N ALA A 527 28.23 -0.28 12.02
CA ALA A 527 29.46 0.10 12.73
C ALA A 527 30.62 0.51 11.77
N ARG A 528 30.55 0.09 10.50
CA ARG A 528 31.49 0.50 9.44
C ARG A 528 31.36 1.96 9.02
N THR A 529 30.18 2.57 9.15
CA THR A 529 29.94 3.96 8.73
C THR A 529 30.58 4.95 9.71
N VAL A 530 30.63 4.62 11.00
CA VAL A 530 31.19 5.49 12.04
C VAL A 530 32.71 5.64 11.93
N HIS A 531 33.43 4.62 11.43
CA HIS A 531 34.90 4.65 11.32
C HIS A 531 35.43 5.23 9.98
N ARG A 532 34.56 5.50 8.99
CA ARG A 532 34.99 5.92 7.65
C ARG A 532 34.73 7.39 7.30
N TRP A 533 33.93 8.09 8.09
CA TRP A 533 33.70 9.51 7.89
C TRP A 533 34.71 10.30 8.69
N ASP A 534 35.67 10.86 7.99
CA ASP A 534 36.59 11.84 8.54
C ASP A 534 35.76 13.03 9.08
N VAL A 535 35.82 13.27 10.39
CA VAL A 535 35.08 14.32 11.11
C VAL A 535 35.23 15.70 10.45
N TYR A 536 36.28 15.87 9.66
CA TYR A 536 36.55 17.10 8.89
C TYR A 536 35.63 17.32 7.69
N THR A 537 35.26 16.28 6.96
CA THR A 537 34.34 16.39 5.81
C THR A 537 32.91 16.64 6.28
N PHE A 538 32.53 16.08 7.41
CA PHE A 538 31.20 16.22 8.00
C PHE A 538 30.94 17.64 8.53
N ARG A 539 31.93 18.27 9.19
CA ARG A 539 31.81 19.67 9.64
C ARG A 539 31.67 20.67 8.49
N ARG A 540 32.28 20.40 7.32
CA ARG A 540 32.18 21.29 6.14
C ARG A 540 30.83 21.21 5.43
N ALA A 541 30.15 20.08 5.45
CA ALA A 541 28.82 19.91 4.85
C ALA A 541 27.70 20.54 5.70
N ILE A 542 27.89 20.65 7.03
CA ILE A 542 26.90 21.22 7.94
C ILE A 542 27.15 22.72 8.21
N SER A 543 28.38 23.20 8.05
CA SER A 543 28.78 24.58 8.37
C SER A 543 29.02 25.49 7.16
N ALA A 544 28.68 25.07 5.95
CA ALA A 544 28.67 25.97 4.80
C ALA A 544 27.46 26.92 4.89
N PRO A 545 27.67 28.24 4.81
CA PRO A 545 26.63 29.26 5.01
C PRO A 545 25.48 29.19 4.01
#